data_893799d3e4a8cdba178e963b00d1ef5d
#
_entry.id   893799d3e4a8cdba178e963b00d1ef5d
#
_cell.length_a   1.000
_cell.length_b   1.000
_cell.length_c   1.000
_cell.angle_alpha   90.00
_cell.angle_beta   90.00
_cell.angle_gamma   90.00
#
_symmetry.space_group_name_H-M   'P 1'
#
loop_
_entity.id
_entity.type
_entity.pdbx_description
1 polymer ?
#
loop_
_entity_poly.entity_id
_entity_poly.type
_entity_poly.pdbx_seq_one_letter_code
_entity_poly.pdbx_strand_id
1 'polypeptide(L)'
;MPVEAGALGEPEPPEADAPKRPNLPVVIAWMTGALLSFSLMAISVRQLGGVLNLFEILMVRSIGGLSVLLIVMAAQPRLFKSLAIRRPGVHLIRNGMHFLASLGWSHAVIVLPLATVFAIEFMMPVWAGLLAVLILGERFTVSRAGSIVLGFLGVLIILRPGIEAFQPAALAVLGASLGYAVSNIATKKLVPVQATIAILFWMNLMQAGMALFGTDLTFPLRLTATQWLPCLGIAIGGTAAHYCLTNALRVGDALVVIPLDFLRIPLIAVVGWLFYAERIDLAVFVGAGVIVAGLIWNLRAEMRR
;
A
#
# COMPACT_ATOMS: atom_id res chain seq x y z
N MET A 1 -62.60 -24.95 28.28
CA MET A 1 -62.09 -23.67 27.80
C MET A 1 -60.58 -23.81 27.80
N PRO A 2 -59.90 -23.87 26.63
CA PRO A 2 -58.43 -23.83 26.57
C PRO A 2 -57.96 -22.38 26.53
N VAL A 3 -56.95 -22.06 27.36
CA VAL A 3 -56.30 -20.76 27.44
C VAL A 3 -55.33 -20.65 26.26
N GLU A 4 -55.54 -19.62 25.42
CA GLU A 4 -54.62 -19.25 24.34
C GLU A 4 -53.31 -18.77 24.92
N ALA A 5 -52.22 -19.49 24.59
CA ALA A 5 -50.85 -19.07 24.84
C ALA A 5 -50.47 -17.95 23.84
N GLY A 6 -50.39 -16.73 24.35
CA GLY A 6 -49.95 -15.56 23.56
C GLY A 6 -48.59 -15.77 22.97
N ALA A 7 -48.48 -15.62 21.65
CA ALA A 7 -47.24 -15.60 20.91
C ALA A 7 -46.36 -14.42 21.39
N LEU A 8 -45.29 -14.71 22.11
CA LEU A 8 -44.25 -13.72 22.37
C LEU A 8 -43.53 -13.46 21.02
N GLY A 9 -43.76 -12.26 20.47
CA GLY A 9 -43.07 -11.82 19.28
C GLY A 9 -41.56 -11.88 19.50
N GLU A 10 -40.89 -12.57 18.62
CA GLU A 10 -39.43 -12.51 18.56
C GLU A 10 -38.99 -11.06 18.37
N PRO A 11 -37.94 -10.57 19.08
CA PRO A 11 -37.45 -9.24 18.88
C PRO A 11 -36.95 -9.12 17.43
N GLU A 12 -37.47 -8.12 16.71
CA GLU A 12 -36.97 -7.79 15.37
C GLU A 12 -35.43 -7.64 15.40
N PRO A 13 -34.72 -8.23 14.42
CA PRO A 13 -33.30 -8.04 14.33
C PRO A 13 -33.00 -6.54 14.19
N PRO A 14 -31.96 -6.03 14.85
CA PRO A 14 -31.63 -4.61 14.78
C PRO A 14 -31.48 -4.20 13.31
N GLU A 15 -32.21 -3.17 12.93
CA GLU A 15 -32.24 -2.58 11.61
C GLU A 15 -30.79 -2.31 11.19
N ALA A 16 -30.32 -2.99 10.15
CA ALA A 16 -28.96 -2.81 9.64
C ALA A 16 -28.80 -1.34 9.27
N ASP A 17 -27.95 -0.62 9.99
CA ASP A 17 -27.63 0.78 9.75
C ASP A 17 -27.41 0.98 8.24
N ALA A 18 -28.28 1.79 7.62
CA ALA A 18 -28.16 2.13 6.20
C ALA A 18 -26.74 2.65 5.93
N PRO A 19 -26.08 2.24 4.83
CA PRO A 19 -24.70 2.63 4.56
C PRO A 19 -24.59 4.15 4.57
N LYS A 20 -23.86 4.67 5.56
CA LYS A 20 -23.63 6.12 5.70
C LYS A 20 -22.99 6.61 4.40
N ARG A 21 -23.62 7.59 3.75
CA ARG A 21 -23.08 8.22 2.54
C ARG A 21 -21.65 8.67 2.80
N PRO A 22 -20.68 8.31 1.93
CA PRO A 22 -19.29 8.67 2.15
C PRO A 22 -19.15 10.20 2.23
N ASN A 23 -18.47 10.67 3.26
CA ASN A 23 -18.15 12.10 3.40
C ASN A 23 -17.02 12.43 2.43
N LEU A 24 -17.37 12.74 1.17
CA LEU A 24 -16.43 12.95 0.07
C LEU A 24 -15.33 13.99 0.39
N PRO A 25 -15.60 15.16 0.99
CA PRO A 25 -14.55 16.10 1.40
C PRO A 25 -13.53 15.49 2.35
N VAL A 26 -13.96 14.66 3.31
CA VAL A 26 -13.07 14.00 4.27
C VAL A 26 -12.24 12.91 3.58
N VAL A 27 -12.84 12.16 2.65
CA VAL A 27 -12.10 11.17 1.82
C VAL A 27 -11.03 11.87 0.99
N ILE A 28 -11.36 12.97 0.32
CA ILE A 28 -10.41 13.76 -0.48
C ILE A 28 -9.28 14.29 0.41
N ALA A 29 -9.57 14.82 1.59
CA ALA A 29 -8.54 15.30 2.51
C ALA A 29 -7.56 14.19 2.92
N TRP A 30 -8.08 13.00 3.31
CA TRP A 30 -7.24 11.85 3.63
C TRP A 30 -6.42 11.37 2.43
N MET A 31 -7.02 11.30 1.23
CA MET A 31 -6.30 10.88 0.02
C MET A 31 -5.22 11.89 -0.37
N THR A 32 -5.48 13.19 -0.25
CA THR A 32 -4.44 14.22 -0.46
C THR A 32 -3.25 14.00 0.49
N GLY A 33 -3.54 13.76 1.78
CA GLY A 33 -2.50 13.42 2.76
C GLY A 33 -1.71 12.16 2.37
N ALA A 34 -2.40 11.11 1.89
CA ALA A 34 -1.76 9.88 1.44
C ALA A 34 -0.86 10.12 0.21
N LEU A 35 -1.37 10.81 -0.81
CA LEU A 35 -0.63 11.11 -2.05
C LEU A 35 0.64 11.92 -1.78
N LEU A 36 0.53 12.98 -0.99
CA LEU A 36 1.69 13.82 -0.61
C LEU A 36 2.71 13.03 0.21
N SER A 37 2.24 12.20 1.15
CA SER A 37 3.12 11.40 2.01
C SER A 37 3.85 10.30 1.23
N PHE A 38 3.20 9.62 0.30
CA PHE A 38 3.85 8.66 -0.59
C PHE A 38 4.86 9.34 -1.51
N SER A 39 4.53 10.52 -2.05
CA SER A 39 5.45 11.32 -2.87
C SER A 39 6.69 11.73 -2.07
N LEU A 40 6.49 12.24 -0.87
CA LEU A 40 7.57 12.58 0.05
C LEU A 40 8.48 11.38 0.33
N MET A 41 7.90 10.22 0.61
CA MET A 41 8.65 8.99 0.84
C MET A 41 9.47 8.60 -0.40
N ALA A 42 8.89 8.64 -1.60
CA ALA A 42 9.59 8.27 -2.83
C ALA A 42 10.76 9.22 -3.15
N ILE A 43 10.54 10.53 -3.01
CA ILE A 43 11.59 11.54 -3.17
C ILE A 43 12.74 11.26 -2.18
N SER A 44 12.39 11.03 -0.91
CA SER A 44 13.35 10.79 0.17
C SER A 44 14.16 9.52 -0.05
N VAL A 45 13.52 8.42 -0.50
CA VAL A 45 14.20 7.17 -0.88
C VAL A 45 15.20 7.43 -2.02
N ARG A 46 14.79 8.17 -3.05
CA ARG A 46 15.66 8.48 -4.18
C ARG A 46 16.87 9.32 -3.78
N GLN A 47 16.68 10.32 -2.90
CA GLN A 47 17.78 11.16 -2.42
C GLN A 47 18.82 10.39 -1.60
N LEU A 48 18.41 9.32 -0.91
CA LEU A 48 19.29 8.49 -0.11
C LEU A 48 19.91 7.32 -0.88
N GLY A 49 19.43 7.02 -2.09
CA GLY A 49 19.85 5.87 -2.88
C GLY A 49 21.33 5.85 -3.30
N GLY A 50 22.02 6.99 -3.21
CA GLY A 50 23.49 7.07 -3.44
C GLY A 50 24.32 7.08 -2.14
N VAL A 51 23.67 7.10 -0.97
CA VAL A 51 24.28 7.27 0.34
C VAL A 51 24.06 6.05 1.22
N LEU A 52 22.84 5.53 1.22
CA LEU A 52 22.42 4.38 2.00
C LEU A 52 22.13 3.20 1.07
N ASN A 53 22.46 1.99 1.52
CA ASN A 53 22.00 0.79 0.85
C ASN A 53 20.51 0.54 1.11
N LEU A 54 19.90 -0.40 0.38
CA LEU A 54 18.46 -0.67 0.47
C LEU A 54 18.02 -1.13 1.88
N PHE A 55 18.85 -1.89 2.58
CA PHE A 55 18.55 -2.35 3.94
C PHE A 55 18.60 -1.20 4.94
N GLU A 56 19.56 -0.28 4.79
CA GLU A 56 19.67 0.92 5.61
C GLU A 56 18.46 1.85 5.40
N ILE A 57 17.99 2.03 4.16
CA ILE A 57 16.77 2.79 3.84
C ILE A 57 15.56 2.16 4.54
N LEU A 58 15.42 0.82 4.46
CA LEU A 58 14.31 0.13 5.13
C LEU A 58 14.46 0.11 6.65
N MET A 59 15.69 0.13 7.18
CA MET A 59 15.95 0.31 8.60
C MET A 59 15.47 1.69 9.07
N VAL A 60 15.86 2.76 8.38
CA VAL A 60 15.40 4.14 8.68
C VAL A 60 13.88 4.21 8.68
N ARG A 61 13.22 3.62 7.66
CA ARG A 61 11.76 3.57 7.61
C ARG A 61 11.15 2.85 8.80
N SER A 62 11.69 1.68 9.13
CA SER A 62 11.14 0.81 10.18
C SER A 62 11.36 1.39 11.57
N ILE A 63 12.56 1.86 11.88
CA ILE A 63 12.87 2.50 13.17
C ILE A 63 12.11 3.81 13.30
N GLY A 64 12.08 4.63 12.25
CA GLY A 64 11.31 5.88 12.25
C GLY A 64 9.82 5.65 12.44
N GLY A 65 9.22 4.68 11.73
CA GLY A 65 7.83 4.30 11.91
C GLY A 65 7.54 3.76 13.32
N LEU A 66 8.43 2.92 13.85
CA LEU A 66 8.33 2.42 15.22
C LEU A 66 8.39 3.57 16.26
N SER A 67 9.29 4.53 16.07
CA SER A 67 9.42 5.70 16.93
C SER A 67 8.16 6.55 16.95
N VAL A 68 7.57 6.81 15.76
CA VAL A 68 6.29 7.52 15.66
C VAL A 68 5.18 6.78 16.41
N LEU A 69 5.07 5.45 16.23
CA LEU A 69 4.06 4.65 16.92
C LEU A 69 4.27 4.63 18.42
N LEU A 70 5.52 4.53 18.90
CA LEU A 70 5.83 4.56 20.32
C LEU A 70 5.48 5.91 20.96
N ILE A 71 5.73 7.03 20.27
CA ILE A 71 5.32 8.37 20.71
C ILE A 71 3.79 8.45 20.85
N VAL A 72 3.05 7.98 19.84
CA VAL A 72 1.57 7.94 19.87
C VAL A 72 1.07 7.07 21.03
N MET A 73 1.70 5.91 21.25
CA MET A 73 1.32 4.98 22.30
C MET A 73 1.69 5.52 23.70
N ALA A 74 2.79 6.26 23.82
CA ALA A 74 3.15 6.93 25.07
C ALA A 74 2.12 8.01 25.45
N ALA A 75 1.61 8.74 24.44
CA ALA A 75 0.51 9.69 24.64
C ALA A 75 -0.84 9.01 24.96
N GLN A 76 -1.00 7.73 24.57
CA GLN A 76 -2.22 6.93 24.79
C GLN A 76 -1.89 5.54 25.33
N PRO A 77 -1.54 5.38 26.62
CA PRO A 77 -1.03 4.12 27.18
C PRO A 77 -1.95 2.91 27.05
N ARG A 78 -3.26 3.14 26.84
CA ARG A 78 -4.24 2.08 26.59
C ARG A 78 -3.90 1.27 25.33
N LEU A 79 -3.21 1.86 24.36
CA LEU A 79 -2.82 1.19 23.11
C LEU A 79 -1.78 0.10 23.32
N PHE A 80 -0.95 0.17 24.38
CA PHE A 80 -0.01 -0.91 24.71
C PHE A 80 -0.71 -2.25 24.96
N LYS A 81 -1.94 -2.24 25.50
CA LYS A 81 -2.72 -3.45 25.76
C LYS A 81 -3.13 -4.16 24.45
N SER A 82 -3.12 -3.47 23.32
CA SER A 82 -3.48 -4.04 22.01
C SER A 82 -2.32 -4.76 21.31
N LEU A 83 -1.09 -4.68 21.84
CA LEU A 83 0.12 -5.22 21.21
C LEU A 83 0.24 -6.74 21.24
N ALA A 84 -0.59 -7.46 22.02
CA ALA A 84 -0.55 -8.91 22.04
C ALA A 84 -0.64 -9.46 20.62
N ILE A 85 0.41 -10.17 20.16
CA ILE A 85 0.46 -10.71 18.81
C ILE A 85 -0.55 -11.84 18.64
N ARG A 86 -1.42 -11.71 17.65
CA ARG A 86 -2.36 -12.75 17.25
C ARG A 86 -1.98 -13.25 15.85
N ARG A 87 -2.06 -14.58 15.64
CA ARG A 87 -1.69 -15.25 14.37
C ARG A 87 -0.27 -14.91 13.92
N PRO A 88 0.78 -15.24 14.69
CA PRO A 88 2.17 -14.85 14.41
C PRO A 88 2.66 -15.31 13.03
N GLY A 89 2.25 -16.48 12.55
CA GLY A 89 2.58 -16.97 11.20
C GLY A 89 2.04 -16.05 10.09
N VAL A 90 0.84 -15.50 10.27
CA VAL A 90 0.28 -14.53 9.29
C VAL A 90 1.06 -13.23 9.31
N HIS A 91 1.49 -12.75 10.49
CA HIS A 91 2.39 -11.61 10.61
C HIS A 91 3.73 -11.84 9.90
N LEU A 92 4.31 -13.04 10.05
CA LEU A 92 5.59 -13.37 9.42
C LEU A 92 5.48 -13.35 7.89
N ILE A 93 4.47 -14.03 7.33
CA ILE A 93 4.22 -14.01 5.88
C ILE A 93 3.97 -12.59 5.38
N ARG A 94 3.07 -11.85 6.06
CA ARG A 94 2.75 -10.47 5.71
C ARG A 94 3.99 -9.59 5.68
N ASN A 95 4.78 -9.62 6.75
CA ASN A 95 5.90 -8.70 6.92
C ASN A 95 7.09 -9.12 6.08
N GLY A 96 7.33 -10.42 5.89
CA GLY A 96 8.36 -10.93 4.98
C GLY A 96 8.08 -10.54 3.52
N MET A 97 6.85 -10.79 3.04
CA MET A 97 6.46 -10.39 1.68
C MET A 97 6.49 -8.89 1.48
N HIS A 98 6.04 -8.12 2.47
CA HIS A 98 6.10 -6.66 2.42
C HIS A 98 7.55 -6.15 2.42
N PHE A 99 8.44 -6.76 3.18
CA PHE A 99 9.85 -6.38 3.23
C PHE A 99 10.55 -6.64 1.89
N LEU A 100 10.38 -7.84 1.32
CA LEU A 100 10.92 -8.17 -0.01
C LEU A 100 10.37 -7.25 -1.10
N ALA A 101 9.07 -6.99 -1.07
CA ALA A 101 8.43 -6.02 -1.97
C ALA A 101 9.05 -4.63 -1.81
N SER A 102 9.28 -4.18 -0.59
CA SER A 102 9.89 -2.88 -0.30
C SER A 102 11.33 -2.77 -0.75
N LEU A 103 12.12 -3.84 -0.71
CA LEU A 103 13.46 -3.87 -1.29
C LEU A 103 13.40 -3.66 -2.81
N GLY A 104 12.57 -4.43 -3.53
CA GLY A 104 12.40 -4.30 -4.97
C GLY A 104 11.87 -2.93 -5.38
N TRP A 105 10.88 -2.42 -4.67
CA TRP A 105 10.32 -1.09 -4.89
C TRP A 105 11.34 0.02 -4.65
N SER A 106 12.07 -0.01 -3.53
CA SER A 106 13.09 0.99 -3.22
C SER A 106 14.23 0.99 -4.24
N HIS A 107 14.68 -0.20 -4.68
CA HIS A 107 15.65 -0.31 -5.77
C HIS A 107 15.14 0.38 -7.04
N ALA A 108 13.92 0.09 -7.44
CA ALA A 108 13.34 0.66 -8.64
C ALA A 108 13.12 2.18 -8.55
N VAL A 109 12.70 2.70 -7.39
CA VAL A 109 12.58 4.16 -7.15
C VAL A 109 13.92 4.88 -7.34
N ILE A 110 15.03 4.22 -7.04
CA ILE A 110 16.36 4.81 -7.22
C ILE A 110 16.77 4.86 -8.71
N VAL A 111 16.43 3.84 -9.49
CA VAL A 111 17.00 3.65 -10.84
C VAL A 111 16.02 3.93 -11.99
N LEU A 112 14.71 3.86 -11.76
CA LEU A 112 13.70 4.09 -12.79
C LEU A 112 13.03 5.47 -12.63
N PRO A 113 12.41 6.00 -13.71
CA PRO A 113 11.51 7.14 -13.60
C PRO A 113 10.39 6.87 -12.59
N LEU A 114 10.11 7.85 -11.72
CA LEU A 114 9.14 7.68 -10.63
C LEU A 114 7.75 7.28 -11.17
N ALA A 115 7.29 7.93 -12.24
CA ALA A 115 6.00 7.62 -12.84
C ALA A 115 5.90 6.16 -13.30
N THR A 116 6.99 5.59 -13.85
CA THR A 116 7.07 4.19 -14.28
C THR A 116 6.92 3.24 -13.10
N VAL A 117 7.63 3.52 -11.98
CA VAL A 117 7.55 2.69 -10.77
C VAL A 117 6.12 2.65 -10.25
N PHE A 118 5.48 3.80 -10.08
CA PHE A 118 4.11 3.86 -9.55
C PHE A 118 3.08 3.25 -10.51
N ALA A 119 3.26 3.42 -11.83
CA ALA A 119 2.37 2.83 -12.81
C ALA A 119 2.40 1.29 -12.78
N ILE A 120 3.59 0.68 -12.66
CA ILE A 120 3.72 -0.78 -12.52
C ILE A 120 3.22 -1.27 -11.15
N GLU A 121 3.43 -0.49 -10.08
CA GLU A 121 2.93 -0.82 -8.74
C GLU A 121 1.40 -1.00 -8.73
N PHE A 122 0.67 -0.29 -9.59
CA PHE A 122 -0.79 -0.46 -9.74
C PHE A 122 -1.23 -1.82 -10.28
N MET A 123 -0.32 -2.73 -10.59
CA MET A 123 -0.64 -4.15 -10.75
C MET A 123 -1.04 -4.83 -9.41
N MET A 124 -0.73 -4.22 -8.26
CA MET A 124 -1.06 -4.80 -6.95
C MET A 124 -2.54 -5.19 -6.79
N PRO A 125 -3.55 -4.37 -7.14
CA PRO A 125 -4.96 -4.78 -7.06
C PRO A 125 -5.33 -5.91 -8.00
N VAL A 126 -4.67 -6.00 -9.17
CA VAL A 126 -4.85 -7.09 -10.14
C VAL A 126 -4.38 -8.41 -9.53
N TRP A 127 -3.18 -8.42 -8.93
CA TRP A 127 -2.66 -9.56 -8.18
C TRP A 127 -3.55 -9.92 -7.00
N ALA A 128 -4.04 -8.93 -6.25
CA ALA A 128 -4.93 -9.17 -5.13
C ALA A 128 -6.23 -9.86 -5.56
N GLY A 129 -6.80 -9.49 -6.71
CA GLY A 129 -7.96 -10.15 -7.31
C GLY A 129 -7.66 -11.61 -7.69
N LEU A 130 -6.51 -11.88 -8.31
CA LEU A 130 -6.08 -13.23 -8.66
C LEU A 130 -5.87 -14.11 -7.42
N LEU A 131 -5.16 -13.59 -6.42
CA LEU A 131 -4.90 -14.29 -5.17
C LEU A 131 -6.17 -14.54 -4.35
N ALA A 132 -7.17 -13.67 -4.44
CA ALA A 132 -8.47 -13.89 -3.81
C ALA A 132 -9.18 -15.13 -4.38
N VAL A 133 -9.08 -15.34 -5.68
CA VAL A 133 -9.58 -16.57 -6.31
C VAL A 133 -8.79 -17.79 -5.85
N LEU A 134 -7.45 -17.73 -5.92
CA LEU A 134 -6.58 -18.88 -5.66
C LEU A 134 -6.51 -19.29 -4.17
N ILE A 135 -6.53 -18.30 -3.26
CA ILE A 135 -6.28 -18.51 -1.82
C ILE A 135 -7.57 -18.48 -1.00
N LEU A 136 -8.53 -17.62 -1.38
CA LEU A 136 -9.78 -17.45 -0.65
C LEU A 136 -10.94 -18.25 -1.27
N GLY A 137 -10.71 -18.92 -2.41
CA GLY A 137 -11.72 -19.71 -3.13
C GLY A 137 -12.85 -18.85 -3.71
N GLU A 138 -12.60 -17.56 -3.94
CA GLU A 138 -13.58 -16.69 -4.56
C GLU A 138 -13.80 -17.08 -6.04
N ARG A 139 -15.02 -16.83 -6.56
CA ARG A 139 -15.35 -17.21 -7.93
C ARG A 139 -14.53 -16.42 -8.94
N PHE A 140 -13.97 -17.14 -9.93
CA PHE A 140 -13.31 -16.52 -11.08
C PHE A 140 -14.39 -15.96 -12.01
N THR A 141 -14.40 -14.66 -12.20
CA THR A 141 -15.42 -13.97 -12.98
C THR A 141 -14.83 -13.34 -14.23
N VAL A 142 -15.67 -13.11 -15.25
CA VAL A 142 -15.24 -12.45 -16.50
C VAL A 142 -14.62 -11.07 -16.22
N SER A 143 -15.16 -10.32 -15.28
CA SER A 143 -14.61 -9.02 -14.90
C SER A 143 -13.22 -9.13 -14.25
N ARG A 144 -12.97 -10.16 -13.43
CA ARG A 144 -11.62 -10.44 -12.87
C ARG A 144 -10.64 -10.86 -13.95
N ALA A 145 -11.05 -11.78 -14.85
CA ALA A 145 -10.23 -12.17 -15.99
C ALA A 145 -9.87 -10.97 -16.87
N GLY A 146 -10.85 -10.14 -17.21
CA GLY A 146 -10.64 -8.91 -17.98
C GLY A 146 -9.72 -7.91 -17.28
N SER A 147 -9.88 -7.72 -15.99
CA SER A 147 -8.99 -6.86 -15.18
C SER A 147 -7.54 -7.36 -15.20
N ILE A 148 -7.32 -8.67 -15.09
CA ILE A 148 -5.98 -9.27 -15.18
C ILE A 148 -5.38 -9.03 -16.57
N VAL A 149 -6.13 -9.31 -17.65
CA VAL A 149 -5.66 -9.10 -19.03
C VAL A 149 -5.33 -7.62 -19.27
N LEU A 150 -6.23 -6.71 -18.92
CA LEU A 150 -5.99 -5.27 -19.08
C LEU A 150 -4.81 -4.79 -18.22
N GLY A 151 -4.65 -5.34 -17.02
CA GLY A 151 -3.49 -5.05 -16.16
C GLY A 151 -2.17 -5.41 -16.84
N PHE A 152 -2.04 -6.63 -17.36
CA PHE A 152 -0.85 -7.05 -18.07
C PHE A 152 -0.62 -6.28 -19.38
N LEU A 153 -1.67 -5.98 -20.15
CA LEU A 153 -1.56 -5.15 -21.35
C LEU A 153 -1.04 -3.75 -21.01
N GLY A 154 -1.55 -3.14 -19.91
CA GLY A 154 -1.07 -1.85 -19.45
C GLY A 154 0.41 -1.88 -19.07
N VAL A 155 0.88 -2.93 -18.36
CA VAL A 155 2.30 -3.11 -18.06
C VAL A 155 3.14 -3.27 -19.33
N LEU A 156 2.68 -4.05 -20.32
CA LEU A 156 3.38 -4.20 -21.60
C LEU A 156 3.50 -2.86 -22.36
N ILE A 157 2.47 -2.01 -22.32
CA ILE A 157 2.51 -0.66 -22.91
C ILE A 157 3.59 0.19 -22.21
N ILE A 158 3.70 0.10 -20.88
CA ILE A 158 4.70 0.84 -20.09
C ILE A 158 6.12 0.33 -20.38
N LEU A 159 6.30 -0.98 -20.37
CA LEU A 159 7.61 -1.62 -20.51
C LEU A 159 8.16 -1.64 -21.94
N ARG A 160 7.29 -1.56 -22.95
CA ARG A 160 7.65 -1.59 -24.39
C ARG A 160 8.69 -2.68 -24.74
N PRO A 161 8.41 -3.97 -24.45
CA PRO A 161 9.40 -5.02 -24.69
C PRO A 161 9.80 -5.06 -26.16
N GLY A 162 11.10 -5.06 -26.46
CA GLY A 162 11.65 -5.09 -27.82
C GLY A 162 11.97 -3.72 -28.43
N ILE A 163 11.58 -2.60 -27.83
CA ILE A 163 11.94 -1.25 -28.27
C ILE A 163 13.05 -0.65 -27.38
N GLU A 164 12.97 -0.89 -26.09
CA GLU A 164 13.97 -0.48 -25.10
C GLU A 164 14.54 -1.72 -24.42
N ALA A 165 15.79 -1.62 -23.93
CA ALA A 165 16.39 -2.71 -23.18
C ALA A 165 15.52 -3.01 -21.94
N PHE A 166 15.14 -4.28 -21.80
CA PHE A 166 14.33 -4.74 -20.67
C PHE A 166 15.04 -4.45 -19.35
N GLN A 167 14.52 -3.54 -18.55
CA GLN A 167 15.17 -3.12 -17.32
C GLN A 167 14.81 -4.08 -16.17
N PRO A 168 15.80 -4.77 -15.55
CA PRO A 168 15.54 -5.69 -14.43
C PRO A 168 14.82 -5.03 -13.25
N ALA A 169 15.03 -3.72 -13.05
CA ALA A 169 14.36 -2.95 -12.01
C ALA A 169 12.82 -2.90 -12.21
N ALA A 170 12.33 -2.93 -13.45
CA ALA A 170 10.89 -2.98 -13.72
C ALA A 170 10.27 -4.32 -13.30
N LEU A 171 11.00 -5.45 -13.47
CA LEU A 171 10.61 -6.74 -12.92
C LEU A 171 10.60 -6.74 -11.40
N ALA A 172 11.54 -6.03 -10.78
CA ALA A 172 11.56 -5.88 -9.32
C ALA A 172 10.31 -5.16 -8.81
N VAL A 173 9.80 -4.13 -9.52
CA VAL A 173 8.52 -3.48 -9.17
C VAL A 173 7.35 -4.43 -9.38
N LEU A 174 7.33 -5.18 -10.49
CA LEU A 174 6.25 -6.12 -10.78
C LEU A 174 6.19 -7.22 -9.69
N GLY A 175 7.34 -7.75 -9.27
CA GLY A 175 7.45 -8.65 -8.13
C GLY A 175 7.06 -7.98 -6.81
N ALA A 176 7.42 -6.72 -6.61
CA ALA A 176 7.03 -5.95 -5.45
C ALA A 176 5.51 -5.77 -5.37
N SER A 177 4.84 -5.46 -6.49
CA SER A 177 3.37 -5.33 -6.53
C SER A 177 2.66 -6.63 -6.15
N LEU A 178 3.18 -7.79 -6.54
CA LEU A 178 2.70 -9.10 -6.08
C LEU A 178 2.94 -9.29 -4.58
N GLY A 179 4.13 -8.97 -4.08
CA GLY A 179 4.45 -9.07 -2.66
C GLY A 179 3.56 -8.18 -1.79
N TYR A 180 3.26 -6.96 -2.24
CA TYR A 180 2.29 -6.09 -1.58
C TYR A 180 0.87 -6.64 -1.62
N ALA A 181 0.46 -7.28 -2.72
CA ALA A 181 -0.85 -7.94 -2.81
C ALA A 181 -0.98 -9.08 -1.79
N VAL A 182 0.03 -9.94 -1.66
CA VAL A 182 0.08 -11.00 -0.63
C VAL A 182 0.02 -10.40 0.77
N SER A 183 0.79 -9.34 1.04
CA SER A 183 0.79 -8.62 2.32
C SER A 183 -0.59 -8.05 2.65
N ASN A 184 -1.30 -7.49 1.67
CA ASN A 184 -2.64 -6.94 1.84
C ASN A 184 -3.68 -8.03 2.16
N ILE A 185 -3.61 -9.19 1.50
CA ILE A 185 -4.48 -10.35 1.81
C ILE A 185 -4.21 -10.86 3.23
N ALA A 186 -2.94 -10.97 3.62
CA ALA A 186 -2.58 -11.35 4.97
C ALA A 186 -3.08 -10.31 6.00
N THR A 187 -3.04 -9.01 5.67
CA THR A 187 -3.59 -7.95 6.51
C THR A 187 -5.10 -8.10 6.69
N LYS A 188 -5.86 -8.42 5.64
CA LYS A 188 -7.31 -8.71 5.75
C LYS A 188 -7.61 -9.84 6.74
N LYS A 189 -6.72 -10.82 6.89
CA LYS A 189 -6.85 -11.89 7.89
C LYS A 189 -6.52 -11.43 9.31
N LEU A 190 -5.75 -10.35 9.50
CA LEU A 190 -5.35 -9.83 10.80
C LEU A 190 -6.35 -8.80 11.36
N VAL A 191 -6.89 -7.92 10.51
CA VAL A 191 -7.78 -6.81 10.91
C VAL A 191 -8.94 -7.24 11.81
N PRO A 192 -9.63 -8.39 11.62
CA PRO A 192 -10.73 -8.81 12.49
C PRO A 192 -10.29 -9.18 13.92
N VAL A 193 -9.03 -9.51 14.13
CA VAL A 193 -8.52 -10.04 15.40
C VAL A 193 -7.49 -9.15 16.07
N GLN A 194 -7.02 -8.10 15.40
CA GLN A 194 -5.96 -7.24 15.91
C GLN A 194 -6.15 -5.76 15.51
N ALA A 195 -5.86 -4.85 16.44
CA ALA A 195 -5.93 -3.41 16.19
C ALA A 195 -4.89 -2.98 15.15
N THR A 196 -5.24 -2.00 14.30
CA THR A 196 -4.37 -1.47 13.24
C THR A 196 -3.01 -1.02 13.78
N ILE A 197 -2.98 -0.34 14.93
CA ILE A 197 -1.73 0.14 15.53
C ILE A 197 -0.80 -1.03 15.90
N ALA A 198 -1.35 -2.15 16.37
CA ALA A 198 -0.57 -3.35 16.68
C ALA A 198 -0.04 -4.03 15.41
N ILE A 199 -0.83 -4.06 14.33
CA ILE A 199 -0.38 -4.58 13.04
C ILE A 199 0.81 -3.76 12.52
N LEU A 200 0.73 -2.42 12.60
CA LEU A 200 1.80 -1.51 12.17
C LEU A 200 3.02 -1.59 13.10
N PHE A 201 2.83 -1.75 14.41
CA PHE A 201 3.91 -1.94 15.37
C PHE A 201 4.72 -3.20 15.03
N TRP A 202 4.04 -4.35 14.89
CA TRP A 202 4.69 -5.62 14.53
C TRP A 202 5.32 -5.57 13.14
N MET A 203 4.72 -4.83 12.20
CA MET A 203 5.32 -4.60 10.90
C MET A 203 6.68 -3.93 11.03
N ASN A 204 6.72 -2.77 11.67
CA ASN A 204 7.97 -2.01 11.78
C ASN A 204 9.02 -2.78 12.59
N LEU A 205 8.62 -3.44 13.69
CA LEU A 205 9.53 -4.21 14.51
C LEU A 205 10.14 -5.40 13.75
N MET A 206 9.33 -6.20 13.05
CA MET A 206 9.82 -7.33 12.27
C MET A 206 10.67 -6.88 11.08
N GLN A 207 10.28 -5.80 10.41
CA GLN A 207 11.04 -5.28 9.26
C GLN A 207 12.36 -4.65 9.69
N ALA A 208 12.42 -3.99 10.86
CA ALA A 208 13.69 -3.56 11.45
C ALA A 208 14.62 -4.76 11.69
N GLY A 209 14.10 -5.86 12.26
CA GLY A 209 14.84 -7.10 12.42
C GLY A 209 15.34 -7.70 11.11
N MET A 210 14.52 -7.70 10.05
CA MET A 210 14.93 -8.17 8.72
C MET A 210 15.95 -7.24 8.07
N ALA A 211 15.85 -5.94 8.29
CA ALA A 211 16.79 -4.97 7.74
C ALA A 211 18.18 -5.11 8.34
N LEU A 212 18.33 -5.64 9.56
CA LEU A 212 19.63 -5.87 10.19
C LEU A 212 20.56 -6.77 9.36
N PHE A 213 20.01 -7.69 8.54
CA PHE A 213 20.84 -8.61 7.73
C PHE A 213 21.71 -7.91 6.68
N GLY A 214 21.40 -6.70 6.29
CA GLY A 214 22.18 -5.94 5.29
C GLY A 214 22.47 -4.51 5.71
N THR A 215 22.17 -4.13 6.96
CA THR A 215 22.43 -2.79 7.49
C THR A 215 23.80 -2.74 8.16
N ASP A 216 24.63 -1.81 7.73
CA ASP A 216 25.78 -1.39 8.53
C ASP A 216 25.28 -0.44 9.66
N LEU A 217 25.35 -0.92 10.90
CA LEU A 217 24.86 -0.15 12.06
C LEU A 217 25.62 1.17 12.28
N THR A 218 26.75 1.37 11.62
CA THR A 218 27.50 2.64 11.66
C THR A 218 26.98 3.67 10.64
N PHE A 219 25.98 3.31 9.79
CA PHE A 219 25.44 4.20 8.76
C PHE A 219 25.02 5.59 9.29
N PRO A 220 24.48 5.75 10.51
CA PRO A 220 24.10 7.08 11.00
C PRO A 220 25.30 8.02 11.15
N LEU A 221 26.51 7.49 11.36
CA LEU A 221 27.74 8.27 11.47
C LEU A 221 28.24 8.77 10.10
N ARG A 222 27.78 8.17 9.01
CA ARG A 222 28.13 8.55 7.63
C ARG A 222 27.19 9.64 7.09
N LEU A 223 26.06 9.88 7.76
CA LEU A 223 25.08 10.84 7.32
C LEU A 223 25.50 12.27 7.66
N THR A 224 25.46 13.15 6.67
CA THR A 224 25.57 14.60 6.86
C THR A 224 24.28 15.17 7.47
N ALA A 225 24.36 16.38 8.05
CA ALA A 225 23.19 17.03 8.62
C ALA A 225 22.02 17.19 7.63
N THR A 226 22.33 17.44 6.34
CA THR A 226 21.33 17.58 5.28
C THR A 226 20.65 16.26 4.91
N GLN A 227 21.31 15.12 5.07
CA GLN A 227 20.79 13.79 4.75
C GLN A 227 19.80 13.26 5.81
N TRP A 228 19.81 13.84 7.01
CA TRP A 228 18.78 13.52 8.01
C TRP A 228 17.37 13.99 7.61
N LEU A 229 17.27 15.03 6.77
CA LEU A 229 15.96 15.50 6.29
C LEU A 229 15.23 14.44 5.45
N PRO A 230 15.84 13.82 4.41
CA PRO A 230 15.20 12.70 3.72
C PRO A 230 15.01 11.46 4.62
N CYS A 231 15.84 11.20 5.64
CA CYS A 231 15.57 10.14 6.60
C CYS A 231 14.24 10.39 7.36
N LEU A 232 14.01 11.61 7.82
CA LEU A 232 12.73 12.02 8.41
C LEU A 232 11.57 11.92 7.40
N GLY A 233 11.82 12.29 6.13
CA GLY A 233 10.86 12.16 5.05
C GLY A 233 10.40 10.72 4.84
N ILE A 234 11.30 9.73 4.89
CA ILE A 234 10.97 8.30 4.81
C ILE A 234 10.15 7.87 6.05
N ALA A 235 10.60 8.24 7.24
CA ALA A 235 9.97 7.83 8.50
C ALA A 235 8.54 8.36 8.62
N ILE A 236 8.36 9.66 8.40
CA ILE A 236 7.06 10.34 8.50
C ILE A 236 6.20 10.01 7.30
N GLY A 237 6.74 10.13 6.08
CA GLY A 237 6.01 9.90 4.84
C GLY A 237 5.47 8.47 4.75
N GLY A 238 6.29 7.47 5.07
CA GLY A 238 5.84 6.07 5.07
C GLY A 238 4.72 5.80 6.07
N THR A 239 4.84 6.30 7.30
CA THR A 239 3.83 6.09 8.35
C THR A 239 2.55 6.87 8.06
N ALA A 240 2.67 8.15 7.68
CA ALA A 240 1.55 9.02 7.38
C ALA A 240 0.77 8.55 6.14
N ALA A 241 1.44 8.07 5.10
CA ALA A 241 0.80 7.54 3.90
C ALA A 241 -0.15 6.37 4.23
N HIS A 242 0.35 5.37 4.97
CA HIS A 242 -0.47 4.23 5.38
C HIS A 242 -1.59 4.62 6.35
N TYR A 243 -1.34 5.57 7.25
CA TYR A 243 -2.36 6.08 8.15
C TYR A 243 -3.47 6.81 7.40
N CYS A 244 -3.11 7.73 6.49
CA CYS A 244 -4.07 8.49 5.69
C CYS A 244 -4.89 7.57 4.77
N LEU A 245 -4.26 6.64 4.07
CA LEU A 245 -4.95 5.69 3.20
C LEU A 245 -5.92 4.79 3.98
N THR A 246 -5.51 4.30 5.15
CA THR A 246 -6.39 3.50 6.01
C THR A 246 -7.60 4.29 6.48
N ASN A 247 -7.42 5.58 6.84
CA ASN A 247 -8.55 6.42 7.24
C ASN A 247 -9.45 6.81 6.06
N ALA A 248 -8.89 7.03 4.86
CA ALA A 248 -9.69 7.21 3.64
C ALA A 248 -10.62 6.01 3.40
N LEU A 249 -10.08 4.77 3.49
CA LEU A 249 -10.87 3.53 3.34
C LEU A 249 -11.86 3.27 4.49
N ARG A 250 -11.64 3.89 5.65
CA ARG A 250 -12.59 3.78 6.79
C ARG A 250 -13.82 4.68 6.63
N VAL A 251 -13.67 5.85 5.98
CA VAL A 251 -14.73 6.86 5.83
C VAL A 251 -15.30 6.94 4.42
N GLY A 252 -14.68 6.26 3.44
CA GLY A 252 -15.11 6.20 2.06
C GLY A 252 -15.09 4.80 1.48
N ASP A 253 -15.93 4.59 0.48
CA ASP A 253 -15.96 3.33 -0.26
C ASP A 253 -14.70 3.16 -1.10
N ALA A 254 -14.22 1.92 -1.23
CA ALA A 254 -13.07 1.57 -2.07
C ALA A 254 -13.20 2.08 -3.52
N LEU A 255 -14.44 2.19 -4.03
CA LEU A 255 -14.75 2.75 -5.36
C LEU A 255 -14.44 4.23 -5.52
N VAL A 256 -14.39 4.98 -4.43
CA VAL A 256 -14.01 6.40 -4.44
C VAL A 256 -12.52 6.52 -4.14
N VAL A 257 -12.03 5.76 -3.16
CA VAL A 257 -10.64 5.84 -2.69
C VAL A 257 -9.67 5.35 -3.75
N ILE A 258 -9.94 4.19 -4.39
CA ILE A 258 -9.02 3.60 -5.37
C ILE A 258 -8.82 4.50 -6.59
N PRO A 259 -9.86 5.06 -7.25
CA PRO A 259 -9.65 6.01 -8.33
C PRO A 259 -8.85 7.26 -7.92
N LEU A 260 -9.05 7.76 -6.70
CA LEU A 260 -8.28 8.90 -6.20
C LEU A 260 -6.79 8.56 -6.00
N ASP A 261 -6.46 7.32 -5.64
CA ASP A 261 -5.06 6.89 -5.49
C ASP A 261 -4.30 6.92 -6.83
N PHE A 262 -4.99 6.80 -7.98
CA PHE A 262 -4.35 6.94 -9.30
C PHE A 262 -3.84 8.35 -9.60
N LEU A 263 -4.33 9.38 -8.90
CA LEU A 263 -3.77 10.72 -9.00
C LEU A 263 -2.30 10.77 -8.54
N ARG A 264 -1.81 9.71 -7.90
CA ARG A 264 -0.40 9.54 -7.55
C ARG A 264 0.49 9.52 -8.80
N ILE A 265 0.06 8.91 -9.91
CA ILE A 265 0.87 8.83 -11.13
C ILE A 265 1.15 10.22 -11.71
N PRO A 266 0.14 11.05 -12.06
CA PRO A 266 0.42 12.38 -12.57
C PRO A 266 1.14 13.27 -11.55
N LEU A 267 0.82 13.16 -10.25
CA LEU A 267 1.51 13.91 -9.20
C LEU A 267 3.00 13.57 -9.17
N ILE A 268 3.35 12.29 -9.15
CA ILE A 268 4.74 11.84 -9.08
C ILE A 268 5.48 12.08 -10.41
N ALA A 269 4.79 12.06 -11.56
CA ALA A 269 5.38 12.43 -12.83
C ALA A 269 5.79 13.91 -12.86
N VAL A 270 4.95 14.80 -12.31
CA VAL A 270 5.30 16.22 -12.13
C VAL A 270 6.49 16.37 -11.18
N VAL A 271 6.52 15.63 -10.08
CA VAL A 271 7.66 15.63 -9.15
C VAL A 271 8.93 15.13 -9.84
N GLY A 272 8.88 14.05 -10.61
CA GLY A 272 10.00 13.52 -11.38
C GLY A 272 10.53 14.54 -12.40
N TRP A 273 9.63 15.21 -13.09
CA TRP A 273 9.98 16.26 -14.03
C TRP A 273 10.62 17.48 -13.34
N LEU A 274 10.03 17.98 -12.24
CA LEU A 274 10.51 19.20 -11.55
C LEU A 274 11.85 18.97 -10.82
N PHE A 275 12.03 17.83 -10.15
CA PHE A 275 13.16 17.61 -9.24
C PHE A 275 14.27 16.75 -9.84
N TYR A 276 13.96 15.94 -10.86
CA TYR A 276 14.89 14.95 -11.40
C TYR A 276 15.07 15.05 -12.92
N ALA A 277 14.52 16.09 -13.56
CA ALA A 277 14.56 16.29 -15.02
C ALA A 277 14.08 15.05 -15.81
N GLU A 278 13.17 14.25 -15.22
CA GLU A 278 12.58 13.09 -15.88
C GLU A 278 11.65 13.53 -17.03
N ARG A 279 11.71 12.81 -18.14
CA ARG A 279 10.80 13.06 -19.27
C ARG A 279 9.43 12.52 -18.95
N ILE A 280 8.38 13.29 -19.25
CA ILE A 280 7.01 12.82 -19.19
C ILE A 280 6.78 11.87 -20.36
N ASP A 281 6.62 10.57 -20.07
CA ASP A 281 6.39 9.54 -21.07
C ASP A 281 4.89 9.24 -21.21
N LEU A 282 4.35 9.53 -22.40
CA LEU A 282 2.93 9.32 -22.69
C LEU A 282 2.53 7.82 -22.54
N ALA A 283 3.41 6.88 -22.86
CA ALA A 283 3.10 5.46 -22.71
C ALA A 283 2.86 5.05 -21.24
N VAL A 284 3.54 5.69 -20.29
CA VAL A 284 3.28 5.47 -18.86
C VAL A 284 1.84 5.85 -18.52
N PHE A 285 1.35 6.98 -18.99
CA PHE A 285 -0.03 7.42 -18.75
C PHE A 285 -1.06 6.54 -19.47
N VAL A 286 -0.78 6.15 -20.71
CA VAL A 286 -1.67 5.26 -21.49
C VAL A 286 -1.75 3.89 -20.79
N GLY A 287 -0.61 3.28 -20.47
CA GLY A 287 -0.57 1.99 -19.79
C GLY A 287 -1.22 2.01 -18.40
N ALA A 288 -0.97 3.05 -17.62
CA ALA A 288 -1.65 3.27 -16.34
C ALA A 288 -3.17 3.39 -16.54
N GLY A 289 -3.63 4.14 -17.54
CA GLY A 289 -5.04 4.27 -17.88
C GLY A 289 -5.70 2.94 -18.21
N VAL A 290 -5.01 2.05 -18.92
CA VAL A 290 -5.49 0.69 -19.25
C VAL A 290 -5.61 -0.16 -17.98
N ILE A 291 -4.61 -0.14 -17.09
CA ILE A 291 -4.64 -0.85 -15.79
C ILE A 291 -5.85 -0.36 -14.97
N VAL A 292 -6.02 0.96 -14.87
CA VAL A 292 -7.12 1.61 -14.14
C VAL A 292 -8.48 1.21 -14.70
N ALA A 293 -8.63 1.23 -16.03
CA ALA A 293 -9.89 0.86 -16.67
C ALA A 293 -10.29 -0.58 -16.33
N GLY A 294 -9.33 -1.53 -16.36
CA GLY A 294 -9.53 -2.91 -15.94
C GLY A 294 -9.96 -3.02 -14.47
N LEU A 295 -9.31 -2.27 -13.58
CA LEU A 295 -9.62 -2.27 -12.17
C LEU A 295 -11.03 -1.69 -11.88
N ILE A 296 -11.38 -0.56 -12.49
CA ILE A 296 -12.71 0.05 -12.34
C ILE A 296 -13.81 -0.88 -12.87
N TRP A 297 -13.55 -1.54 -14.03
CA TRP A 297 -14.50 -2.52 -14.56
C TRP A 297 -14.75 -3.66 -13.57
N ASN A 298 -13.70 -4.25 -13.01
CA ASN A 298 -13.85 -5.32 -12.01
C ASN A 298 -14.60 -4.85 -10.76
N LEU A 299 -14.23 -3.70 -10.21
CA LEU A 299 -14.88 -3.13 -9.03
C LEU A 299 -16.39 -2.88 -9.25
N ARG A 300 -16.76 -2.28 -10.40
CA ARG A 300 -18.18 -2.05 -10.74
C ARG A 300 -18.96 -3.35 -10.92
N ALA A 301 -18.33 -4.39 -11.46
CA ALA A 301 -18.96 -5.69 -11.64
C ALA A 301 -19.18 -6.42 -10.31
N GLU A 302 -18.26 -6.27 -9.35
CA GLU A 302 -18.39 -6.85 -8.01
C GLU A 302 -19.51 -6.17 -7.20
N MET A 303 -19.71 -4.86 -7.35
CA MET A 303 -20.79 -4.14 -6.66
C MET A 303 -22.20 -4.44 -7.15
N ARG A 304 -22.34 -4.89 -8.38
CA ARG A 304 -23.65 -5.24 -8.95
C ARG A 304 -24.11 -6.64 -8.57
N ARG A 305 -23.33 -7.35 -7.76
CA ARG A 305 -23.63 -8.70 -7.25
C ARG A 305 -24.05 -8.68 -5.81
#